data_c016e109d01cdeb6a5c91b0b1325e919
#
_entry.id   c016e109d01cdeb6a5c91b0b1325e919
#
_cell.length_a   1.000
_cell.length_b   1.000
_cell.length_c   1.000
_cell.angle_alpha   90.00
_cell.angle_beta   90.00
_cell.angle_gamma   90.00
#
_symmetry.space_group_name_H-M   'P 1'
#
loop_
_entity.id
_entity.type
_entity.pdbx_description
1 polymer ?
#
loop_
_entity_poly.entity_id
_entity_poly.type
_entity_poly.pdbx_seq_one_letter_code
_entity_poly.pdbx_strand_id
1 'polypeptide(L)'
;SNSIATKFSVLKAVYNKALAEGIFTTPHSPFLQFKIGRLWTATRKRAIRKEEVQRLMQAEILADGSAYLDFARDIFLFSYLSAGINFKDIATLRYCDMDEERIYYARHKTSKEMTCHLSEQSKAIIGKYAKSDHADEDYIFPILDRRIHKTEQQIYDRVRKVLKHVNKALHEWSRLLGLK
;
A
#
# COMPACT_ATOMS: atom_id res chain seq x y z
N SER A 1 3.00 18.62 -15.39
CA SER A 1 2.39 17.65 -14.45
C SER A 1 3.11 16.33 -14.58
N ASN A 2 3.51 15.70 -13.46
CA ASN A 2 4.23 14.41 -13.44
C ASN A 2 3.44 13.28 -14.13
N SER A 3 2.10 13.37 -14.16
CA SER A 3 1.25 12.45 -14.92
C SER A 3 1.55 12.46 -16.42
N ILE A 4 1.82 13.64 -17.00
CA ILE A 4 2.24 13.77 -18.40
C ILE A 4 3.62 13.12 -18.60
N ALA A 5 4.57 13.42 -17.72
CA ALA A 5 5.91 12.84 -17.76
C ALA A 5 5.86 11.29 -17.73
N THR A 6 5.02 10.73 -16.86
CA THR A 6 4.81 9.27 -16.78
C THR A 6 4.27 8.70 -18.08
N LYS A 7 3.24 9.32 -18.68
CA LYS A 7 2.66 8.86 -19.97
C LYS A 7 3.69 8.89 -21.09
N PHE A 8 4.47 9.98 -21.19
CA PHE A 8 5.54 10.07 -22.20
C PHE A 8 6.68 9.07 -21.96
N SER A 9 6.99 8.74 -20.68
CA SER A 9 7.96 7.70 -20.35
C SER A 9 7.50 6.31 -20.84
N VAL A 10 6.22 6.00 -20.63
CA VAL A 10 5.63 4.74 -21.15
C VAL A 10 5.67 4.71 -22.67
N LEU A 11 5.25 5.81 -23.33
CA LEU A 11 5.29 5.92 -24.79
C LEU A 11 6.70 5.72 -25.35
N LYS A 12 7.71 6.35 -24.71
CA LYS A 12 9.12 6.15 -25.08
C LYS A 12 9.57 4.70 -24.92
N ALA A 13 9.16 4.04 -23.83
CA ALA A 13 9.50 2.63 -23.61
C ALA A 13 8.93 1.72 -24.69
N VAL A 14 7.65 1.92 -25.05
CA VAL A 14 7.00 1.16 -26.15
C VAL A 14 7.68 1.43 -27.49
N TYR A 15 7.96 2.71 -27.79
CA TYR A 15 8.66 3.12 -29.01
C TYR A 15 10.03 2.44 -29.12
N ASN A 16 10.83 2.49 -28.06
CA ASN A 16 12.17 1.89 -28.06
C ASN A 16 12.11 0.36 -28.17
N LYS A 17 11.11 -0.28 -27.55
CA LYS A 17 10.89 -1.73 -27.67
C LYS A 17 10.56 -2.10 -29.11
N ALA A 18 9.62 -1.41 -29.75
CA ALA A 18 9.25 -1.67 -31.13
C ALA A 18 10.43 -1.46 -32.12
N LEU A 19 11.27 -0.46 -31.84
CA LEU A 19 12.49 -0.24 -32.63
C LEU A 19 13.50 -1.39 -32.44
N ALA A 20 13.70 -1.86 -31.20
CA ALA A 20 14.60 -2.96 -30.89
C ALA A 20 14.13 -4.30 -31.49
N GLU A 21 12.81 -4.52 -31.58
CA GLU A 21 12.19 -5.69 -32.19
C GLU A 21 12.12 -5.60 -33.73
N GLY A 22 12.62 -4.50 -34.33
CA GLY A 22 12.65 -4.32 -35.76
C GLY A 22 11.29 -4.12 -36.44
N ILE A 23 10.25 -3.77 -35.66
CA ILE A 23 8.89 -3.49 -36.16
C ILE A 23 8.91 -2.29 -37.10
N PHE A 24 9.78 -1.34 -36.88
CA PHE A 24 10.06 -0.23 -37.78
C PHE A 24 11.51 0.26 -37.61
N THR A 25 11.98 0.99 -38.62
CA THR A 25 13.28 1.66 -38.59
C THR A 25 13.10 3.16 -38.76
N THR A 26 13.91 3.93 -38.10
CA THR A 26 13.89 5.39 -38.23
C THR A 26 15.29 5.96 -38.03
N PRO A 27 15.72 6.92 -38.88
CA PRO A 27 17.02 7.58 -38.71
C PRO A 27 17.03 8.52 -37.50
N HIS A 28 15.87 8.99 -37.05
CA HIS A 28 15.76 9.95 -35.95
C HIS A 28 14.66 9.55 -34.99
N SER A 29 15.05 9.38 -33.71
CA SER A 29 14.06 9.21 -32.65
C SER A 29 13.51 10.57 -32.19
N PRO A 30 12.18 10.74 -32.10
CA PRO A 30 11.59 11.98 -31.58
C PRO A 30 12.00 12.27 -30.14
N PHE A 31 12.39 11.24 -29.38
CA PHE A 31 12.83 11.35 -28.00
C PHE A 31 14.28 11.80 -27.82
N LEU A 32 15.05 11.96 -28.89
CA LEU A 32 16.37 12.62 -28.86
C LEU A 32 16.20 14.13 -28.68
N GLN A 33 15.24 14.72 -29.37
CA GLN A 33 14.95 16.15 -29.28
C GLN A 33 14.05 16.49 -28.09
N PHE A 34 13.02 15.63 -27.85
CA PHE A 34 12.06 15.83 -26.75
C PHE A 34 12.56 15.19 -25.45
N LYS A 35 13.15 16.03 -24.58
CA LYS A 35 13.67 15.58 -23.27
C LYS A 35 12.54 15.46 -22.25
N ILE A 36 12.04 14.24 -22.03
CA ILE A 36 10.96 13.93 -21.05
C ILE A 36 11.33 14.42 -19.65
N GLY A 37 12.62 14.42 -19.29
CA GLY A 37 13.10 14.90 -17.99
C GLY A 37 12.64 16.30 -17.64
N ARG A 38 12.41 17.19 -18.63
CA ARG A 38 11.90 18.55 -18.43
C ARG A 38 10.44 18.61 -17.96
N LEU A 39 9.67 17.53 -18.13
CA LEU A 39 8.28 17.44 -17.71
C LEU A 39 8.13 17.09 -16.23
N TRP A 40 9.19 16.61 -15.58
CA TRP A 40 9.17 16.30 -14.17
C TRP A 40 9.26 17.55 -13.32
N THR A 41 8.32 17.70 -12.41
CA THR A 41 8.29 18.78 -11.43
C THR A 41 8.51 18.19 -10.03
N ALA A 42 9.31 18.87 -9.22
CA ALA A 42 9.47 18.51 -7.83
C ALA A 42 8.12 18.58 -7.11
N THR A 43 7.75 17.49 -6.46
CA THR A 43 6.54 17.45 -5.63
C THR A 43 6.92 17.55 -4.16
N ARG A 44 6.20 18.39 -3.42
CA ARG A 44 6.40 18.48 -1.97
C ARG A 44 6.07 17.12 -1.34
N LYS A 45 7.01 16.57 -0.58
CA LYS A 45 6.76 15.37 0.23
C LYS A 45 5.74 15.72 1.31
N ARG A 46 4.62 15.02 1.31
CA ARG A 46 3.60 15.13 2.37
C ARG A 46 3.88 14.02 3.35
N ALA A 47 4.48 14.37 4.49
CA ALA A 47 4.68 13.46 5.60
C ALA A 47 3.77 13.88 6.74
N ILE A 48 3.08 12.93 7.35
CA ILE A 48 2.35 13.14 8.59
C ILE A 48 3.36 13.34 9.72
N ARG A 49 3.09 14.25 10.63
CA ARG A 49 3.95 14.51 11.79
C ARG A 49 3.73 13.47 12.87
N LYS A 50 4.74 13.26 13.72
CA LYS A 50 4.66 12.31 14.83
C LYS A 50 3.50 12.62 15.78
N GLU A 51 3.27 13.89 16.08
CA GLU A 51 2.18 14.36 16.92
C GLU A 51 0.80 14.05 16.31
N GLU A 52 0.69 14.14 14.99
CA GLU A 52 -0.54 13.79 14.27
C GLU A 52 -0.81 12.28 14.32
N VAL A 53 0.25 11.46 14.21
CA VAL A 53 0.13 10.01 14.39
C VAL A 53 -0.28 9.68 15.83
N GLN A 54 0.30 10.33 16.84
CA GLN A 54 -0.07 10.13 18.23
C GLN A 54 -1.55 10.50 18.48
N ARG A 55 -2.02 11.60 17.91
CA ARG A 55 -3.44 11.97 17.98
C ARG A 55 -4.35 10.91 17.36
N LEU A 56 -3.95 10.35 16.23
CA LEU A 56 -4.69 9.26 15.58
C LEU A 56 -4.68 7.99 16.43
N MET A 57 -3.57 7.68 17.11
CA MET A 57 -3.48 6.52 18.02
C MET A 57 -4.38 6.66 19.24
N GLN A 58 -4.51 7.88 19.77
CA GLN A 58 -5.30 8.19 20.96
C GLN A 58 -6.76 8.49 20.65
N ALA A 59 -7.11 8.63 19.37
CA ALA A 59 -8.47 8.95 18.98
C ALA A 59 -9.41 7.81 19.34
N GLU A 60 -10.36 8.09 20.23
CA GLU A 60 -11.47 7.21 20.52
C GLU A 60 -12.53 7.34 19.43
N ILE A 61 -13.14 6.21 19.08
CA ILE A 61 -14.24 6.23 18.15
C ILE A 61 -15.47 6.68 18.88
N LEU A 62 -16.13 7.69 18.33
CA LEU A 62 -17.47 8.03 18.74
C LEU A 62 -18.37 6.80 18.60
N ALA A 63 -19.26 6.57 19.57
CA ALA A 63 -20.04 5.35 19.70
C ALA A 63 -20.87 4.95 18.45
N ASP A 64 -21.06 5.87 17.53
CA ASP A 64 -21.68 5.68 16.20
C ASP A 64 -20.67 5.55 15.06
N GLY A 65 -19.36 5.51 15.40
CA GLY A 65 -18.27 5.40 14.43
C GLY A 65 -18.32 4.08 13.68
N SER A 66 -18.24 4.17 12.37
CA SER A 66 -18.21 3.01 11.50
C SER A 66 -17.02 2.12 11.86
N ALA A 67 -17.26 0.81 12.06
CA ALA A 67 -16.21 -0.21 12.23
C ALA A 67 -15.12 -0.14 11.14
N TYR A 68 -15.45 0.45 10.00
CA TYR A 68 -14.53 0.67 8.90
C TYR A 68 -13.54 1.82 9.14
N LEU A 69 -13.93 2.83 9.91
CA LEU A 69 -13.01 3.90 10.33
C LEU A 69 -11.92 3.33 11.24
N ASP A 70 -12.29 2.45 12.19
CA ASP A 70 -11.35 1.73 13.03
C ASP A 70 -10.38 0.90 12.24
N PHE A 71 -10.91 0.07 11.36
CA PHE A 71 -10.09 -0.77 10.51
C PHE A 71 -9.08 0.05 9.70
N ALA A 72 -9.51 1.15 9.10
CA ALA A 72 -8.63 2.00 8.31
C ALA A 72 -7.53 2.64 9.15
N ARG A 73 -7.87 3.10 10.38
CA ARG A 73 -6.91 3.61 11.35
C ARG A 73 -5.90 2.54 11.74
N ASP A 74 -6.37 1.37 12.09
CA ASP A 74 -5.53 0.27 12.55
C ASP A 74 -4.56 -0.21 11.44
N ILE A 75 -5.02 -0.30 10.20
CA ILE A 75 -4.15 -0.62 9.05
C ILE A 75 -3.09 0.46 8.82
N PHE A 76 -3.46 1.74 8.93
CA PHE A 76 -2.49 2.83 8.80
C PHE A 76 -1.46 2.79 9.93
N LEU A 77 -1.90 2.62 11.17
CA LEU A 77 -1.01 2.52 12.33
C LEU A 77 -0.12 1.30 12.26
N PHE A 78 -0.64 0.15 11.84
CA PHE A 78 0.16 -1.05 11.62
C PHE A 78 1.25 -0.80 10.57
N SER A 79 0.90 -0.18 9.44
CA SER A 79 1.89 0.22 8.43
C SER A 79 2.98 1.12 9.02
N TYR A 80 2.59 2.14 9.78
CA TYR A 80 3.52 3.08 10.40
C TYR A 80 4.46 2.42 11.41
N LEU A 81 3.92 1.60 12.31
CA LEU A 81 4.66 0.88 13.35
C LEU A 81 5.56 -0.23 12.77
N SER A 82 5.23 -0.76 11.60
CA SER A 82 5.97 -1.80 10.91
C SER A 82 6.85 -1.24 9.78
N ALA A 83 7.53 -0.11 10.05
CA ALA A 83 8.50 0.53 9.15
C ALA A 83 7.97 0.89 7.76
N GLY A 84 6.68 1.18 7.63
CA GLY A 84 6.04 1.60 6.37
C GLY A 84 5.75 0.45 5.42
N ILE A 85 5.39 -0.71 5.93
CA ILE A 85 4.91 -1.83 5.12
C ILE A 85 3.77 -1.38 4.20
N ASN A 86 3.83 -1.77 2.94
CA ASN A 86 2.85 -1.36 1.94
C ASN A 86 1.50 -2.04 2.18
N PHE A 87 0.39 -1.37 1.84
CA PHE A 87 -0.95 -1.92 1.99
C PHE A 87 -1.15 -3.28 1.30
N LYS A 88 -0.58 -3.49 0.10
CA LYS A 88 -0.66 -4.78 -0.59
C LYS A 88 0.07 -5.87 0.20
N ASP A 89 1.24 -5.53 0.77
CA ASP A 89 2.02 -6.47 1.57
C ASP A 89 1.27 -6.81 2.88
N ILE A 90 0.64 -5.82 3.54
CA ILE A 90 -0.26 -6.05 4.70
C ILE A 90 -1.43 -6.97 4.33
N ALA A 91 -2.06 -6.73 3.19
CA ALA A 91 -3.22 -7.49 2.75
C ALA A 91 -2.93 -8.98 2.51
N THR A 92 -1.68 -9.30 2.19
CA THR A 92 -1.24 -10.67 1.89
C THR A 92 -0.47 -11.34 3.02
N LEU A 93 -0.24 -10.66 4.17
CA LEU A 93 0.37 -11.26 5.34
C LEU A 93 -0.50 -12.41 5.88
N ARG A 94 0.15 -13.54 6.16
CA ARG A 94 -0.46 -14.75 6.74
C ARG A 94 0.10 -15.00 8.13
N TYR A 95 -0.55 -15.88 8.88
CA TYR A 95 -0.04 -16.27 10.18
C TYR A 95 1.30 -17.00 10.10
N CYS A 96 1.57 -17.80 9.06
CA CYS A 96 2.88 -18.42 8.83
C CYS A 96 4.00 -17.43 8.51
N ASP A 97 3.66 -16.18 8.15
CA ASP A 97 4.64 -15.13 7.86
C ASP A 97 5.08 -14.37 9.13
N MET A 98 4.71 -14.82 10.31
CA MET A 98 5.06 -14.18 11.59
C MET A 98 5.43 -15.15 12.67
N ASP A 99 6.26 -14.69 13.59
CA ASP A 99 6.48 -15.27 14.91
C ASP A 99 6.06 -14.28 16.03
N GLU A 100 6.39 -14.57 17.27
CA GLU A 100 6.04 -13.74 18.42
C GLU A 100 6.63 -12.33 18.37
N GLU A 101 7.75 -12.13 17.65
CA GLU A 101 8.49 -10.89 17.64
C GLU A 101 8.54 -10.21 16.28
N ARG A 102 8.34 -10.94 15.19
CA ARG A 102 8.65 -10.45 13.84
C ARG A 102 7.64 -10.89 12.81
N ILE A 103 7.56 -10.10 11.73
CA ILE A 103 6.94 -10.48 10.47
C ILE A 103 8.01 -10.61 9.39
N TYR A 104 7.83 -11.57 8.50
CA TYR A 104 8.70 -11.89 7.37
C TYR A 104 7.87 -11.83 6.09
N TYR A 105 8.27 -11.05 5.11
CA TYR A 105 7.52 -10.96 3.86
C TYR A 105 8.39 -10.57 2.68
N ALA A 106 8.05 -11.06 1.51
CA ALA A 106 8.66 -10.59 0.27
C ALA A 106 7.89 -9.38 -0.25
N ARG A 107 8.57 -8.24 -0.38
CA ARG A 107 7.97 -6.98 -0.85
C ARG A 107 7.47 -7.12 -2.28
N HIS A 108 6.19 -7.03 -2.54
CA HIS A 108 5.58 -7.22 -3.87
C HIS A 108 6.18 -6.34 -4.98
N LYS A 109 6.63 -5.13 -4.65
CA LYS A 109 7.20 -4.20 -5.64
C LYS A 109 8.59 -4.57 -6.12
N THR A 110 9.40 -5.24 -5.31
CA THR A 110 10.83 -5.44 -5.55
C THR A 110 11.28 -6.87 -5.32
N SER A 111 10.39 -7.76 -4.88
CA SER A 111 10.66 -9.15 -4.46
C SER A 111 11.77 -9.25 -3.42
N LYS A 112 12.07 -8.15 -2.71
CA LYS A 112 13.07 -8.13 -1.64
C LYS A 112 12.46 -8.71 -0.38
N GLU A 113 13.15 -9.64 0.26
CA GLU A 113 12.80 -10.14 1.57
C GLU A 113 12.96 -9.05 2.62
N MET A 114 11.97 -8.91 3.45
CA MET A 114 11.87 -7.92 4.51
C MET A 114 11.52 -8.60 5.81
N THR A 115 12.13 -8.11 6.87
CA THR A 115 11.82 -8.51 8.24
C THR A 115 11.52 -7.27 9.05
N CYS A 116 10.45 -7.28 9.84
CA CYS A 116 10.09 -6.17 10.69
C CYS A 116 9.75 -6.67 12.10
N HIS A 117 10.29 -6.00 13.12
CA HIS A 117 9.95 -6.27 14.51
C HIS A 117 8.54 -5.79 14.82
N LEU A 118 7.77 -6.59 15.56
CA LEU A 118 6.43 -6.28 16.03
C LEU A 118 6.52 -5.60 17.40
N SER A 119 6.17 -4.32 17.45
CA SER A 119 5.94 -3.63 18.72
C SER A 119 4.69 -4.18 19.41
N GLU A 120 4.56 -3.97 20.74
CA GLU A 120 3.36 -4.35 21.48
C GLU A 120 2.09 -3.73 20.90
N GLN A 121 2.18 -2.50 20.37
CA GLN A 121 1.07 -1.85 19.67
C GLN A 121 0.71 -2.57 18.36
N SER A 122 1.72 -3.02 17.59
CA SER A 122 1.49 -3.80 16.37
C SER A 122 0.84 -5.15 16.68
N LYS A 123 1.30 -5.82 17.74
CA LYS A 123 0.71 -7.08 18.23
C LYS A 123 -0.74 -6.88 18.68
N ALA A 124 -1.03 -5.79 19.42
CA ALA A 124 -2.38 -5.46 19.83
C ALA A 124 -3.32 -5.23 18.63
N ILE A 125 -2.83 -4.59 17.55
CA ILE A 125 -3.60 -4.41 16.33
C ILE A 125 -3.88 -5.76 15.67
N ILE A 126 -2.87 -6.64 15.53
CA ILE A 126 -3.05 -7.99 15.00
C ILE A 126 -4.10 -8.74 15.82
N GLY A 127 -4.00 -8.69 17.15
CA GLY A 127 -4.89 -9.37 18.08
C GLY A 127 -6.37 -8.99 17.92
N LYS A 128 -6.68 -7.75 17.50
CA LYS A 128 -8.07 -7.33 17.20
C LYS A 128 -8.71 -8.10 16.04
N TYR A 129 -7.89 -8.57 15.10
CA TYR A 129 -8.34 -9.24 13.86
C TYR A 129 -8.07 -10.73 13.88
N ALA A 130 -7.35 -11.21 14.89
CA ALA A 130 -7.04 -12.63 15.04
C ALA A 130 -8.33 -13.44 15.24
N LYS A 131 -8.43 -14.56 14.50
CA LYS A 131 -9.47 -15.56 14.67
C LYS A 131 -8.93 -16.66 15.58
N SER A 132 -9.75 -17.20 16.45
CA SER A 132 -9.38 -18.26 17.38
C SER A 132 -9.02 -19.57 16.67
N ASP A 133 -9.54 -19.81 15.49
CA ASP A 133 -9.45 -21.04 14.71
C ASP A 133 -8.77 -20.83 13.33
N HIS A 134 -7.81 -19.88 13.25
CA HIS A 134 -7.07 -19.65 12.01
C HIS A 134 -6.12 -20.81 11.67
N ALA A 135 -5.97 -21.10 10.39
CA ALA A 135 -4.86 -21.90 9.89
C ALA A 135 -3.64 -20.99 9.62
N ASP A 136 -2.44 -21.55 9.62
CA ASP A 136 -1.19 -20.81 9.38
C ASP A 136 -1.20 -20.05 8.04
N GLU A 137 -1.85 -20.62 7.03
CA GLU A 137 -2.00 -20.04 5.70
C GLU A 137 -3.09 -18.97 5.59
N ASP A 138 -3.89 -18.73 6.63
CA ASP A 138 -4.93 -17.71 6.59
C ASP A 138 -4.33 -16.31 6.71
N TYR A 139 -5.00 -15.32 6.09
CA TYR A 139 -4.58 -13.94 6.16
C TYR A 139 -4.87 -13.33 7.53
N ILE A 140 -3.92 -12.58 8.07
CA ILE A 140 -4.03 -11.91 9.38
C ILE A 140 -5.16 -10.88 9.38
N PHE A 141 -5.20 -10.03 8.35
CA PHE A 141 -6.20 -8.96 8.26
C PHE A 141 -7.38 -9.37 7.38
N PRO A 142 -8.63 -8.94 7.70
CA PRO A 142 -9.84 -9.31 6.98
C PRO A 142 -10.00 -8.59 5.62
N ILE A 143 -8.88 -8.46 4.90
CA ILE A 143 -8.83 -7.88 3.54
C ILE A 143 -9.07 -8.97 2.51
N LEU A 144 -8.40 -10.09 2.67
CA LEU A 144 -8.48 -11.25 1.79
C LEU A 144 -9.06 -12.45 2.54
N ASP A 145 -9.62 -13.37 1.79
CA ASP A 145 -10.05 -14.68 2.23
C ASP A 145 -9.54 -15.72 1.23
N ARG A 146 -8.76 -16.68 1.70
CA ARG A 146 -8.15 -17.74 0.89
C ARG A 146 -9.19 -18.63 0.20
N ARG A 147 -10.36 -18.78 0.80
CA ARG A 147 -11.46 -19.59 0.24
C ARG A 147 -12.13 -18.91 -0.94
N ILE A 148 -12.12 -17.56 -0.97
CA ILE A 148 -12.81 -16.73 -1.97
C ILE A 148 -11.83 -16.20 -3.01
N HIS A 149 -10.69 -15.60 -2.58
CA HIS A 149 -9.76 -14.93 -3.44
C HIS A 149 -8.62 -15.89 -3.86
N LYS A 150 -8.89 -16.71 -4.88
CA LYS A 150 -8.00 -17.80 -5.32
C LYS A 150 -7.07 -17.40 -6.47
N THR A 151 -7.48 -16.45 -7.30
CA THR A 151 -6.69 -16.01 -8.45
C THR A 151 -6.01 -14.67 -8.17
N GLU A 152 -4.88 -14.43 -8.83
CA GLU A 152 -4.17 -13.14 -8.74
C GLU A 152 -5.07 -11.95 -9.10
N GLN A 153 -5.95 -12.11 -10.07
CA GLN A 153 -6.90 -11.07 -10.47
C GLN A 153 -7.91 -10.77 -9.35
N GLN A 154 -8.47 -11.80 -8.71
CA GLN A 154 -9.39 -11.64 -7.58
C GLN A 154 -8.73 -10.94 -6.40
N ILE A 155 -7.47 -11.34 -6.08
CA ILE A 155 -6.66 -10.71 -5.04
C ILE A 155 -6.41 -9.23 -5.39
N TYR A 156 -5.98 -8.94 -6.62
CA TYR A 156 -5.71 -7.59 -7.08
C TYR A 156 -6.94 -6.68 -6.98
N ASP A 157 -8.08 -7.15 -7.48
CA ASP A 157 -9.33 -6.38 -7.49
C ASP A 157 -9.83 -6.12 -6.06
N ARG A 158 -9.76 -7.13 -5.19
CA ARG A 158 -10.14 -7.01 -3.79
C ARG A 158 -9.25 -6.03 -3.04
N VAL A 159 -7.94 -6.16 -3.15
CA VAL A 159 -6.96 -5.26 -2.51
C VAL A 159 -7.18 -3.81 -2.98
N ARG A 160 -7.37 -3.60 -4.27
CA ARG A 160 -7.65 -2.27 -4.83
C ARG A 160 -8.95 -1.67 -4.31
N LYS A 161 -10.01 -2.49 -4.22
CA LYS A 161 -11.32 -2.07 -3.68
C LYS A 161 -11.20 -1.65 -2.22
N VAL A 162 -10.57 -2.50 -1.38
CA VAL A 162 -10.41 -2.22 0.05
C VAL A 162 -9.51 -1.00 0.27
N LEU A 163 -8.39 -0.87 -0.48
CA LEU A 163 -7.52 0.30 -0.40
C LEU A 163 -8.27 1.61 -0.68
N LYS A 164 -9.17 1.61 -1.68
CA LYS A 164 -9.99 2.79 -1.98
C LYS A 164 -10.86 3.19 -0.78
N HIS A 165 -11.44 2.21 -0.09
CA HIS A 165 -12.28 2.46 1.08
C HIS A 165 -11.43 2.91 2.28
N VAL A 166 -10.29 2.26 2.53
CA VAL A 166 -9.33 2.66 3.58
C VAL A 166 -8.90 4.11 3.37
N ASN A 167 -8.52 4.49 2.16
CA ASN A 167 -8.15 5.87 1.87
C ASN A 167 -9.29 6.86 2.13
N LYS A 168 -10.54 6.50 1.77
CA LYS A 168 -11.71 7.34 2.08
C LYS A 168 -11.90 7.51 3.59
N ALA A 169 -11.77 6.45 4.36
CA ALA A 169 -11.89 6.48 5.82
C ALA A 169 -10.74 7.26 6.47
N LEU A 170 -9.51 7.16 5.95
CA LEU A 170 -8.38 7.98 6.43
C LEU A 170 -8.56 9.47 6.13
N HIS A 171 -9.19 9.82 5.01
CA HIS A 171 -9.59 11.20 4.74
C HIS A 171 -10.64 11.71 5.76
N GLU A 172 -11.58 10.86 6.14
CA GLU A 172 -12.55 11.18 7.18
C GLU A 172 -11.85 11.41 8.54
N TRP A 173 -10.92 10.53 8.92
CA TRP A 173 -10.06 10.73 10.09
C TRP A 173 -9.29 12.05 10.04
N SER A 174 -8.70 12.38 8.87
CA SER A 174 -7.99 13.65 8.69
C SER A 174 -8.92 14.84 8.95
N ARG A 175 -10.17 14.77 8.48
CA ARG A 175 -11.19 15.80 8.70
C ARG A 175 -11.60 15.91 10.18
N LEU A 176 -11.89 14.78 10.82
CA LEU A 176 -12.33 14.73 12.22
C LEU A 176 -11.25 15.25 13.19
N LEU A 177 -10.00 14.91 12.94
CA LEU A 177 -8.87 15.30 13.78
C LEU A 177 -8.21 16.62 13.34
N GLY A 178 -8.65 17.25 12.25
CA GLY A 178 -8.03 18.46 11.70
C GLY A 178 -6.55 18.23 11.32
N LEU A 179 -6.20 17.04 10.80
CA LEU A 179 -4.86 16.72 10.30
C LEU A 179 -4.61 17.40 8.96
N LYS A 180 -3.34 17.76 8.67
CA LYS A 180 -2.97 18.47 7.43
C LYS A 180 -2.30 17.57 6.39
#